data_2a8cc586d0e920a23b5619eb650fd6b9
#
_entry.id   2a8cc586d0e920a23b5619eb650fd6b9
#
_cell.length_a   1.000
_cell.length_b   1.000
_cell.length_c   1.000
_cell.angle_alpha   90.00
_cell.angle_beta   90.00
_cell.angle_gamma   90.00
#
_symmetry.space_group_name_H-M   'P 1'
#
loop_
_entity.id
_entity.type
_entity.pdbx_description
1 polymer ?
#
loop_
_entity_poly.entity_id
_entity_poly.type
_entity_poly.pdbx_seq_one_letter_code
_entity_poly.pdbx_strand_id
1 'polypeptide(L)'
;MRFVFTAVRFTGFLFWCAAAVLTVLGLLSHFSKTRPWARWARRLLLALLAAGFAFFAVLEVWVISWARTDEETPVEAVVVLGAGVNGTQPSLSLWTRLEAALDYLQDRPDLPVVVTGSQGRGEDISEARCMYDWLTSRGVPPERVILEERADDTEQNVRYSKALLSGMGIGEDSSVAIVTSGYHLCRASRLWGEGAVPVAARMPARYFPISINYYIREAFAMAEAIVFR
;
A
#
# COMPACT_ATOMS: atom_id res chain seq x y z
N MET A 1 2.85 -11.74 -13.38
CA MET A 1 2.24 -11.20 -14.62
C MET A 1 0.94 -10.41 -14.38
N ARG A 2 0.06 -10.79 -13.44
CA ARG A 2 -1.20 -10.11 -13.13
C ARG A 2 -1.05 -8.69 -12.57
N PHE A 3 -0.09 -8.43 -11.69
CA PHE A 3 0.16 -7.09 -11.13
C PHE A 3 0.51 -6.05 -12.20
N VAL A 4 1.35 -6.42 -13.16
CA VAL A 4 1.68 -5.56 -14.30
C VAL A 4 0.42 -5.26 -15.15
N PHE A 5 -0.44 -6.25 -15.33
CA PHE A 5 -1.67 -6.10 -16.13
C PHE A 5 -2.69 -5.15 -15.47
N THR A 6 -2.79 -5.17 -14.14
CA THR A 6 -3.66 -4.24 -13.39
C THR A 6 -3.10 -2.82 -13.41
N ALA A 7 -1.78 -2.67 -13.27
CA ALA A 7 -1.11 -1.38 -13.39
C ALA A 7 -1.27 -0.77 -14.79
N VAL A 8 -1.10 -1.56 -15.85
CA VAL A 8 -1.29 -1.12 -17.24
C VAL A 8 -2.74 -0.68 -17.50
N ARG A 9 -3.74 -1.41 -16.97
CA ARG A 9 -5.15 -1.03 -17.11
C ARG A 9 -5.46 0.29 -16.41
N PHE A 10 -4.96 0.48 -15.19
CA PHE A 10 -5.15 1.72 -14.44
C PHE A 10 -4.51 2.91 -15.14
N THR A 11 -3.26 2.77 -15.60
CA THR A 11 -2.57 3.81 -16.37
C THR A 11 -3.31 4.12 -17.67
N GLY A 12 -3.78 3.09 -18.39
CA GLY A 12 -4.59 3.25 -19.60
C GLY A 12 -5.87 4.04 -19.33
N PHE A 13 -6.59 3.75 -18.23
CA PHE A 13 -7.77 4.51 -17.84
C PHE A 13 -7.45 5.99 -17.57
N LEU A 14 -6.35 6.30 -16.88
CA LEU A 14 -5.92 7.69 -16.66
C LEU A 14 -5.63 8.42 -17.96
N PHE A 15 -4.99 7.77 -18.94
CA PHE A 15 -4.76 8.35 -20.26
C PHE A 15 -6.07 8.68 -20.99
N TRP A 16 -7.07 7.80 -20.92
CA TRP A 16 -8.37 8.06 -21.53
C TRP A 16 -9.09 9.23 -20.84
N CYS A 17 -9.05 9.32 -19.52
CA CYS A 17 -9.60 10.45 -18.79
C CYS A 17 -8.89 11.77 -19.17
N ALA A 18 -7.56 11.77 -19.25
CA ALA A 18 -6.79 12.94 -19.67
C ALA A 18 -7.14 13.35 -21.12
N ALA A 19 -7.24 12.40 -22.05
CA ALA A 19 -7.63 12.68 -23.42
C ALA A 19 -9.03 13.30 -23.50
N ALA A 20 -10.01 12.78 -22.75
CA ALA A 20 -11.36 13.34 -22.68
C ALA A 20 -11.35 14.77 -22.14
N VAL A 21 -10.63 15.04 -21.06
CA VAL A 21 -10.49 16.38 -20.47
C VAL A 21 -9.85 17.35 -21.47
N LEU A 22 -8.76 16.94 -22.14
CA LEU A 22 -8.10 17.78 -23.14
C LEU A 22 -9.01 18.09 -24.33
N THR A 23 -9.81 17.11 -24.78
CA THR A 23 -10.81 17.30 -25.84
C THR A 23 -11.86 18.33 -25.45
N VAL A 24 -12.42 18.20 -24.23
CA VAL A 24 -13.41 19.16 -23.72
C VAL A 24 -12.81 20.56 -23.57
N LEU A 25 -11.59 20.68 -23.05
CA LEU A 25 -10.88 21.95 -22.94
C LEU A 25 -10.62 22.57 -24.33
N GLY A 26 -10.25 21.77 -25.34
CA GLY A 26 -10.08 22.19 -26.72
C GLY A 26 -11.37 22.74 -27.31
N LEU A 27 -12.48 22.03 -27.15
CA LEU A 27 -13.81 22.47 -27.61
C LEU A 27 -14.25 23.77 -26.91
N LEU A 28 -14.14 23.82 -25.59
CA LEU A 28 -14.47 25.04 -24.82
C LEU A 28 -13.58 26.22 -25.22
N SER A 29 -12.30 25.99 -25.52
CA SER A 29 -11.38 27.02 -26.02
C SER A 29 -11.79 27.55 -27.39
N HIS A 30 -12.22 26.66 -28.28
CA HIS A 30 -12.72 27.05 -29.62
C HIS A 30 -13.98 27.92 -29.48
N PHE A 31 -15.00 27.46 -28.75
CA PHE A 31 -16.25 28.18 -28.58
C PHE A 31 -16.12 29.44 -27.70
N SER A 32 -15.09 29.55 -26.88
CA SER A 32 -14.86 30.73 -26.02
C SER A 32 -14.60 32.02 -26.80
N LYS A 33 -14.24 31.92 -28.10
CA LYS A 33 -14.04 33.07 -28.98
C LYS A 33 -15.35 33.76 -29.36
N THR A 34 -16.44 32.99 -29.44
CA THR A 34 -17.74 33.47 -29.91
C THR A 34 -18.85 33.40 -28.87
N ARG A 35 -18.71 32.57 -27.84
CA ARG A 35 -19.76 32.28 -26.84
C ARG A 35 -19.27 32.61 -25.44
N PRO A 36 -19.90 33.57 -24.72
CA PRO A 36 -19.47 33.95 -23.37
C PRO A 36 -19.60 32.81 -22.36
N TRP A 37 -20.62 31.94 -22.45
CA TRP A 37 -20.80 30.79 -21.56
C TRP A 37 -19.62 29.79 -21.62
N ALA A 38 -19.02 29.60 -22.80
CA ALA A 38 -17.89 28.70 -22.98
C ALA A 38 -16.63 29.21 -22.26
N ARG A 39 -16.46 30.55 -22.14
CA ARG A 39 -15.38 31.15 -21.33
C ARG A 39 -15.54 30.81 -19.85
N TRP A 40 -16.75 30.95 -19.33
CA TRP A 40 -17.05 30.63 -17.94
C TRP A 40 -16.92 29.13 -17.66
N ALA A 41 -17.48 28.28 -18.53
CA ALA A 41 -17.36 26.82 -18.43
C ALA A 41 -15.88 26.38 -18.44
N ARG A 42 -15.04 26.94 -19.32
CA ARG A 42 -13.61 26.65 -19.34
C ARG A 42 -12.91 27.08 -18.06
N ARG A 43 -13.21 28.29 -17.53
CA ARG A 43 -12.63 28.75 -16.28
C ARG A 43 -13.04 27.87 -15.10
N LEU A 44 -14.31 27.50 -15.01
CA LEU A 44 -14.81 26.58 -14.00
C LEU A 44 -14.11 25.22 -14.08
N LEU A 45 -14.03 24.63 -15.28
CA LEU A 45 -13.34 23.36 -15.49
C LEU A 45 -11.87 23.43 -15.07
N LEU A 46 -11.16 24.49 -15.45
CA LEU A 46 -9.76 24.69 -15.04
C LEU A 46 -9.62 24.85 -13.51
N ALA A 47 -10.54 25.58 -12.88
CA ALA A 47 -10.55 25.72 -11.42
C ALA A 47 -10.80 24.39 -10.71
N LEU A 48 -11.74 23.58 -11.20
CA LEU A 48 -12.02 22.24 -10.66
C LEU A 48 -10.83 21.28 -10.86
N LEU A 49 -10.17 21.32 -12.02
CA LEU A 49 -8.97 20.52 -12.27
C LEU A 49 -7.82 20.97 -11.36
N ALA A 50 -7.63 22.28 -11.16
CA ALA A 50 -6.59 22.77 -10.24
C ALA A 50 -6.87 22.36 -8.81
N ALA A 51 -8.12 22.46 -8.36
CA ALA A 51 -8.52 22.02 -7.02
C ALA A 51 -8.34 20.51 -6.83
N GLY A 52 -8.75 19.70 -7.83
CA GLY A 52 -8.57 18.26 -7.83
C GLY A 52 -7.08 17.86 -7.80
N PHE A 53 -6.26 18.54 -8.59
CA PHE A 53 -4.81 18.32 -8.59
C PHE A 53 -4.16 18.70 -7.25
N ALA A 54 -4.56 19.84 -6.67
CA ALA A 54 -4.06 20.27 -5.36
C ALA A 54 -4.45 19.27 -4.26
N PHE A 55 -5.70 18.80 -4.26
CA PHE A 55 -6.17 17.76 -3.33
C PHE A 55 -5.35 16.46 -3.48
N PHE A 56 -5.15 16.01 -4.73
CA PHE A 56 -4.35 14.83 -5.02
C PHE A 56 -2.89 14.99 -4.57
N ALA A 57 -2.29 16.15 -4.82
CA ALA A 57 -0.93 16.45 -4.38
C ALA A 57 -0.78 16.40 -2.85
N VAL A 58 -1.77 16.90 -2.11
CA VAL A 58 -1.80 16.80 -0.64
C VAL A 58 -1.86 15.34 -0.20
N LEU A 59 -2.69 14.51 -0.84
CA LEU A 59 -2.76 13.08 -0.54
C LEU A 59 -1.44 12.36 -0.83
N GLU A 60 -0.80 12.66 -1.96
CA GLU A 60 0.51 12.08 -2.30
C GLU A 60 1.59 12.44 -1.29
N VAL A 61 1.68 13.71 -0.91
CA VAL A 61 2.61 14.16 0.14
C VAL A 61 2.32 13.43 1.45
N TRP A 62 1.06 13.24 1.80
CA TRP A 62 0.68 12.51 3.00
C TRP A 62 1.08 11.03 2.92
N VAL A 63 0.78 10.33 1.83
CA VAL A 63 1.19 8.93 1.62
C VAL A 63 2.71 8.79 1.67
N ILE A 64 3.44 9.68 1.00
CA ILE A 64 4.91 9.67 0.96
C ILE A 64 5.51 9.94 2.36
N SER A 65 4.89 10.79 3.17
CA SER A 65 5.38 11.11 4.52
C SER A 65 5.39 9.89 5.46
N TRP A 66 4.54 8.90 5.19
CA TRP A 66 4.50 7.64 5.93
C TRP A 66 5.50 6.59 5.42
N ALA A 67 6.11 6.78 4.26
CA ALA A 67 7.07 5.85 3.66
C ALA A 67 8.44 5.88 4.34
N ARG A 68 8.45 5.68 5.66
CA ARG A 68 9.63 5.69 6.53
C ARG A 68 9.66 4.47 7.43
N THR A 69 10.83 4.13 7.93
CA THR A 69 11.00 3.15 9.01
C THR A 69 11.26 3.92 10.30
N ASP A 70 10.52 3.57 11.33
CA ASP A 70 10.75 4.00 12.71
C ASP A 70 11.49 2.88 13.43
N GLU A 71 12.76 3.12 13.73
CA GLU A 71 13.63 2.17 14.44
C GLU A 71 13.74 2.47 15.94
N GLU A 72 13.28 3.65 16.36
CA GLU A 72 13.47 4.16 17.72
C GLU A 72 12.33 3.73 18.66
N THR A 73 11.10 3.63 18.13
CA THR A 73 9.94 3.26 18.93
C THR A 73 10.01 1.78 19.32
N PRO A 74 10.02 1.45 20.64
CA PRO A 74 9.95 0.06 21.09
C PRO A 74 8.64 -0.59 20.63
N VAL A 75 8.72 -1.85 20.19
CA VAL A 75 7.57 -2.63 19.73
C VAL A 75 7.52 -3.98 20.43
N GLU A 76 6.31 -4.54 20.54
CA GLU A 76 6.08 -5.84 21.17
C GLU A 76 5.93 -6.98 20.13
N ALA A 77 5.63 -6.64 18.89
CA ALA A 77 5.51 -7.59 17.79
C ALA A 77 5.79 -6.93 16.43
N VAL A 78 5.97 -7.76 15.42
CA VAL A 78 6.09 -7.37 14.02
C VAL A 78 4.95 -8.01 13.23
N VAL A 79 4.30 -7.25 12.36
CA VAL A 79 3.29 -7.75 11.42
C VAL A 79 3.76 -7.46 9.99
N VAL A 80 3.91 -8.51 9.19
CA VAL A 80 4.30 -8.40 7.77
C VAL A 80 3.07 -8.63 6.91
N LEU A 81 2.66 -7.60 6.16
CA LEU A 81 1.49 -7.68 5.29
C LEU A 81 1.82 -8.33 3.95
N GLY A 82 0.96 -9.20 3.48
CA GLY A 82 1.07 -9.87 2.19
C GLY A 82 0.96 -8.93 0.98
N ALA A 83 1.50 -9.35 -0.16
CA ALA A 83 1.53 -8.55 -1.41
C ALA A 83 1.55 -9.39 -2.69
N GLY A 84 1.14 -10.63 -2.61
CA GLY A 84 1.04 -11.55 -3.73
C GLY A 84 2.24 -12.49 -3.91
N VAL A 85 1.95 -13.65 -4.45
CA VAL A 85 2.89 -14.74 -4.70
C VAL A 85 2.87 -15.11 -6.20
N ASN A 86 3.99 -15.52 -6.75
CA ASN A 86 4.11 -16.06 -8.11
C ASN A 86 4.42 -17.54 -8.01
N GLY A 87 3.40 -18.39 -8.14
CA GLY A 87 3.52 -19.81 -7.83
C GLY A 87 3.80 -20.00 -6.33
N THR A 88 5.02 -20.38 -5.97
CA THR A 88 5.49 -20.51 -4.57
C THR A 88 6.51 -19.43 -4.18
N GLN A 89 6.84 -18.50 -5.07
CA GLN A 89 7.86 -17.49 -4.84
C GLN A 89 7.24 -16.12 -4.55
N PRO A 90 7.82 -15.30 -3.66
CA PRO A 90 7.29 -13.98 -3.40
C PRO A 90 7.30 -13.10 -4.65
N SER A 91 6.23 -12.32 -4.87
CA SER A 91 6.24 -11.24 -5.84
C SER A 91 7.32 -10.21 -5.50
N LEU A 92 7.67 -9.32 -6.42
CA LEU A 92 8.63 -8.25 -6.14
C LEU A 92 8.25 -7.42 -4.91
N SER A 93 6.95 -7.07 -4.77
CA SER A 93 6.47 -6.31 -3.63
C SER A 93 6.57 -7.11 -2.32
N LEU A 94 6.22 -8.39 -2.35
CA LEU A 94 6.33 -9.26 -1.18
C LEU A 94 7.79 -9.49 -0.79
N TRP A 95 8.66 -9.70 -1.78
CA TRP A 95 10.09 -9.85 -1.55
C TRP A 95 10.70 -8.63 -0.86
N THR A 96 10.36 -7.41 -1.30
CA THR A 96 10.89 -6.20 -0.65
C THR A 96 10.39 -6.05 0.79
N ARG A 97 9.17 -6.49 1.11
CA ARG A 97 8.64 -6.51 2.48
C ARG A 97 9.39 -7.51 3.36
N LEU A 98 9.68 -8.67 2.81
CA LEU A 98 10.43 -9.72 3.51
C LEU A 98 11.88 -9.30 3.81
N GLU A 99 12.55 -8.64 2.87
CA GLU A 99 13.88 -8.06 3.11
C GLU A 99 13.82 -7.00 4.23
N ALA A 100 12.85 -6.07 4.17
CA ALA A 100 12.70 -5.06 5.20
C ALA A 100 12.34 -5.66 6.58
N ALA A 101 11.53 -6.73 6.60
CA ALA A 101 11.21 -7.44 7.84
C ALA A 101 12.45 -8.14 8.41
N LEU A 102 13.24 -8.80 7.56
CA LEU A 102 14.46 -9.47 7.98
C LEU A 102 15.47 -8.49 8.56
N ASP A 103 15.71 -7.37 7.87
CA ASP A 103 16.61 -6.30 8.36
C ASP A 103 16.13 -5.76 9.72
N TYR A 104 14.84 -5.48 9.85
CA TYR A 104 14.25 -4.96 11.10
C TYR A 104 14.36 -5.94 12.27
N LEU A 105 14.31 -7.25 11.99
CA LEU A 105 14.39 -8.32 12.99
C LEU A 105 15.82 -8.67 13.45
N GLN A 106 16.87 -8.22 12.73
CA GLN A 106 18.27 -8.55 13.04
C GLN A 106 18.65 -8.14 14.46
N ASP A 107 18.27 -6.94 14.87
CA ASP A 107 18.56 -6.39 16.19
C ASP A 107 17.44 -6.65 17.21
N ARG A 108 16.46 -7.48 16.86
CA ARG A 108 15.25 -7.76 17.67
C ARG A 108 14.94 -9.27 17.69
N PRO A 109 15.84 -10.10 18.27
CA PRO A 109 15.76 -11.56 18.19
C PRO A 109 14.56 -12.18 18.93
N ASP A 110 13.93 -11.45 19.85
CA ASP A 110 12.87 -11.99 20.70
C ASP A 110 11.44 -11.64 20.23
N LEU A 111 11.29 -10.73 19.23
CA LEU A 111 9.97 -10.29 18.80
C LEU A 111 9.21 -11.39 18.04
N PRO A 112 7.94 -11.64 18.37
CA PRO A 112 7.06 -12.47 17.55
C PRO A 112 6.73 -11.75 16.23
N VAL A 113 6.55 -12.54 15.18
CA VAL A 113 6.30 -12.06 13.82
C VAL A 113 5.03 -12.68 13.28
N VAL A 114 3.99 -11.90 13.07
CA VAL A 114 2.79 -12.35 12.36
C VAL A 114 2.98 -12.07 10.86
N VAL A 115 2.84 -13.11 10.05
CA VAL A 115 2.80 -13.00 8.58
C VAL A 115 1.37 -13.25 8.12
N THR A 116 0.76 -12.29 7.41
CA THR A 116 -0.68 -12.32 7.12
C THR A 116 -0.99 -12.16 5.64
N GLY A 117 -1.88 -13.00 5.14
CA GLY A 117 -2.37 -13.01 3.76
C GLY A 117 -2.78 -14.39 3.28
N SER A 118 -3.97 -14.50 2.69
CA SER A 118 -4.51 -15.74 2.13
C SER A 118 -3.87 -16.11 0.80
N GLN A 119 -4.34 -17.20 0.21
CA GLN A 119 -3.94 -17.63 -1.13
C GLN A 119 -4.77 -16.90 -2.19
N GLY A 120 -4.12 -16.02 -2.94
CA GLY A 120 -4.72 -15.28 -4.03
C GLY A 120 -5.02 -16.16 -5.26
N ARG A 121 -5.87 -15.66 -6.15
CA ARG A 121 -6.21 -16.38 -7.39
C ARG A 121 -4.99 -16.57 -8.30
N GLY A 122 -4.60 -17.83 -8.52
CA GLY A 122 -3.46 -18.23 -9.37
C GLY A 122 -2.13 -18.24 -8.63
N GLU A 123 -2.19 -18.30 -7.32
CA GLU A 123 -1.09 -18.61 -6.42
C GLU A 123 -1.17 -20.08 -6.01
N ASP A 124 -0.03 -20.73 -5.78
CA ASP A 124 0.01 -22.15 -5.41
C ASP A 124 -0.01 -22.34 -3.89
N ILE A 125 0.36 -21.30 -3.13
CA ILE A 125 0.37 -21.26 -1.67
C ILE A 125 -0.16 -19.91 -1.19
N SER A 126 -0.51 -19.80 0.11
CA SER A 126 -0.88 -18.52 0.71
C SER A 126 0.31 -17.55 0.79
N GLU A 127 0.01 -16.25 0.81
CA GLU A 127 1.04 -15.23 1.01
C GLU A 127 1.75 -15.42 2.36
N ALA A 128 0.98 -15.72 3.42
CA ALA A 128 1.53 -16.01 4.75
C ALA A 128 2.46 -17.22 4.74
N ARG A 129 2.10 -18.30 4.04
CA ARG A 129 2.95 -19.48 3.89
C ARG A 129 4.25 -19.16 3.16
N CYS A 130 4.16 -18.42 2.07
CA CYS A 130 5.34 -17.97 1.33
C CYS A 130 6.29 -17.14 2.22
N MET A 131 5.74 -16.23 3.03
CA MET A 131 6.52 -15.40 3.96
C MET A 131 7.17 -16.23 5.06
N TYR A 132 6.44 -17.17 5.63
CA TYR A 132 6.96 -18.10 6.64
C TYR A 132 8.16 -18.90 6.11
N ASP A 133 7.99 -19.56 4.96
CA ASP A 133 9.03 -20.39 4.36
C ASP A 133 10.27 -19.53 4.01
N TRP A 134 10.06 -18.31 3.53
CA TRP A 134 11.14 -17.38 3.18
C TRP A 134 11.92 -16.89 4.41
N LEU A 135 11.24 -16.45 5.48
CA LEU A 135 11.88 -15.95 6.70
C LEU A 135 12.61 -17.07 7.45
N THR A 136 11.98 -18.24 7.60
CA THR A 136 12.59 -19.36 8.32
C THR A 136 13.81 -19.92 7.57
N SER A 137 13.79 -19.94 6.24
CA SER A 137 14.96 -20.31 5.43
C SER A 137 16.14 -19.35 5.60
N ARG A 138 15.93 -18.15 6.15
CA ARG A 138 16.95 -17.13 6.43
C ARG A 138 17.29 -16.96 7.90
N GLY A 139 16.88 -17.91 8.72
CA GLY A 139 17.32 -18.02 10.11
C GLY A 139 16.37 -17.38 11.12
N VAL A 140 15.20 -16.88 10.72
CA VAL A 140 14.17 -16.52 11.71
C VAL A 140 13.61 -17.80 12.32
N PRO A 141 13.65 -17.98 13.66
CA PRO A 141 13.17 -19.19 14.29
C PRO A 141 11.69 -19.46 13.97
N PRO A 142 11.32 -20.69 13.56
CA PRO A 142 9.95 -21.01 13.16
C PRO A 142 8.90 -20.71 14.24
N GLU A 143 9.26 -20.90 15.50
CA GLU A 143 8.40 -20.66 16.67
C GLU A 143 8.06 -19.16 16.88
N ARG A 144 8.81 -18.26 16.28
CA ARG A 144 8.53 -16.82 16.30
C ARG A 144 7.57 -16.38 15.19
N VAL A 145 7.42 -17.18 14.12
CA VAL A 145 6.65 -16.78 12.95
C VAL A 145 5.25 -17.40 13.00
N ILE A 146 4.26 -16.55 13.17
CA ILE A 146 2.85 -16.93 13.30
C ILE A 146 2.14 -16.69 11.96
N LEU A 147 1.53 -17.74 11.41
CA LEU A 147 0.83 -17.67 10.13
C LEU A 147 -0.63 -17.22 10.33
N GLU A 148 -1.02 -16.24 9.53
CA GLU A 148 -2.42 -15.84 9.33
C GLU A 148 -2.74 -15.99 7.83
N GLU A 149 -3.48 -17.04 7.46
CA GLU A 149 -3.70 -17.44 6.06
C GLU A 149 -5.11 -17.15 5.53
N ARG A 150 -5.95 -16.42 6.28
CA ARG A 150 -7.37 -16.21 5.95
C ARG A 150 -7.70 -14.83 5.40
N ALA A 151 -6.80 -13.87 5.58
CA ALA A 151 -7.04 -12.49 5.22
C ALA A 151 -6.97 -12.26 3.70
N ASP A 152 -8.06 -11.84 3.08
CA ASP A 152 -8.18 -11.55 1.64
C ASP A 152 -7.96 -10.07 1.31
N ASP A 153 -8.00 -9.18 2.31
CA ASP A 153 -7.82 -7.74 2.17
C ASP A 153 -7.08 -7.12 3.35
N THR A 154 -6.74 -5.84 3.26
CA THR A 154 -5.96 -5.14 4.28
C THR A 154 -6.71 -5.00 5.60
N GLU A 155 -8.03 -4.84 5.61
CA GLU A 155 -8.82 -4.73 6.84
C GLU A 155 -8.82 -6.07 7.59
N GLN A 156 -8.92 -7.17 6.86
CA GLN A 156 -8.83 -8.52 7.40
C GLN A 156 -7.41 -8.83 7.89
N ASN A 157 -6.36 -8.42 7.15
CA ASN A 157 -4.98 -8.55 7.61
C ASN A 157 -4.80 -7.91 8.99
N VAL A 158 -5.26 -6.67 9.15
CA VAL A 158 -5.19 -5.97 10.44
C VAL A 158 -6.01 -6.66 11.51
N ARG A 159 -7.28 -6.95 11.22
CA ARG A 159 -8.21 -7.55 12.19
C ARG A 159 -7.74 -8.91 12.72
N TYR A 160 -7.29 -9.79 11.80
CA TYR A 160 -6.86 -11.13 12.19
C TYR A 160 -5.49 -11.12 12.86
N SER A 161 -4.57 -10.25 12.44
CA SER A 161 -3.29 -10.06 13.13
C SER A 161 -3.50 -9.56 14.56
N LYS A 162 -4.36 -8.56 14.77
CA LYS A 162 -4.71 -8.08 16.12
C LYS A 162 -5.30 -9.19 16.98
N ALA A 163 -6.20 -10.02 16.44
CA ALA A 163 -6.78 -11.14 17.18
C ALA A 163 -5.73 -12.18 17.59
N LEU A 164 -4.75 -12.48 16.72
CA LEU A 164 -3.65 -13.39 17.06
C LEU A 164 -2.74 -12.80 18.16
N LEU A 165 -2.36 -11.53 18.03
CA LEU A 165 -1.53 -10.84 19.01
C LEU A 165 -2.22 -10.72 20.38
N SER A 166 -3.52 -10.42 20.41
CA SER A 166 -4.32 -10.40 21.63
C SER A 166 -4.33 -11.77 22.32
N GLY A 167 -4.42 -12.87 21.56
CA GLY A 167 -4.28 -14.24 22.10
C GLY A 167 -2.92 -14.53 22.73
N MET A 168 -1.90 -13.74 22.40
CA MET A 168 -0.55 -13.83 22.97
C MET A 168 -0.32 -12.84 24.13
N GLY A 169 -1.34 -12.07 24.52
CA GLY A 169 -1.25 -11.06 25.57
C GLY A 169 -0.76 -9.68 25.09
N ILE A 170 -0.57 -9.49 23.78
CA ILE A 170 -0.21 -8.20 23.16
C ILE A 170 -1.51 -7.44 22.86
N GLY A 171 -1.80 -6.42 23.67
CA GLY A 171 -3.06 -5.69 23.66
C GLY A 171 -3.20 -4.68 22.51
N GLU A 172 -4.37 -4.04 22.44
CA GLU A 172 -4.65 -3.02 21.41
C GLU A 172 -3.79 -1.75 21.57
N ASP A 173 -3.36 -1.46 22.79
CA ASP A 173 -2.52 -0.30 23.11
C ASP A 173 -1.03 -0.56 22.88
N SER A 174 -0.65 -1.79 22.56
CA SER A 174 0.73 -2.18 22.30
C SER A 174 1.25 -1.60 21.00
N SER A 175 2.52 -1.14 21.01
CA SER A 175 3.21 -0.74 19.81
C SER A 175 3.60 -1.96 18.98
N VAL A 176 3.22 -1.95 17.68
CA VAL A 176 3.45 -3.06 16.75
C VAL A 176 4.05 -2.53 15.45
N ALA A 177 5.16 -3.12 15.03
CA ALA A 177 5.82 -2.78 13.77
C ALA A 177 5.01 -3.32 12.59
N ILE A 178 4.56 -2.42 11.71
CA ILE A 178 3.81 -2.77 10.49
C ILE A 178 4.74 -2.72 9.29
N VAL A 179 5.16 -3.88 8.82
CA VAL A 179 6.03 -4.02 7.64
C VAL A 179 5.19 -4.13 6.38
N THR A 180 5.29 -3.12 5.53
CA THR A 180 4.64 -3.14 4.23
C THR A 180 5.35 -2.20 3.25
N SER A 181 4.95 -2.20 1.98
CA SER A 181 5.50 -1.28 0.98
C SER A 181 5.27 0.17 1.37
N GLY A 182 6.27 1.04 1.19
CA GLY A 182 6.21 2.45 1.62
C GLY A 182 4.95 3.18 1.16
N TYR A 183 4.50 2.93 -0.10
CA TYR A 183 3.26 3.50 -0.61
C TYR A 183 2.00 3.03 0.14
N HIS A 184 2.03 1.87 0.79
CA HIS A 184 0.89 1.26 1.48
C HIS A 184 0.84 1.58 2.99
N LEU A 185 1.95 2.06 3.57
CA LEU A 185 2.09 2.29 5.01
C LEU A 185 1.03 3.25 5.58
N CYS A 186 0.75 4.35 4.88
CA CYS A 186 -0.24 5.31 5.35
C CYS A 186 -1.61 4.65 5.60
N ARG A 187 -2.09 3.85 4.66
CA ARG A 187 -3.39 3.15 4.79
C ARG A 187 -3.33 2.01 5.80
N ALA A 188 -2.27 1.22 5.79
CA ALA A 188 -2.11 0.12 6.74
C ALA A 188 -2.05 0.61 8.20
N SER A 189 -1.25 1.65 8.47
CA SER A 189 -1.13 2.24 9.81
C SER A 189 -2.43 2.90 10.28
N ARG A 190 -3.18 3.56 9.38
CA ARG A 190 -4.50 4.10 9.72
C ARG A 190 -5.51 3.02 10.08
N LEU A 191 -5.52 1.91 9.36
CA LEU A 191 -6.38 0.76 9.67
C LEU A 191 -5.96 0.08 10.96
N TRP A 192 -4.66 0.07 11.26
CA TRP A 192 -4.15 -0.44 12.54
C TRP A 192 -4.60 0.43 13.70
N GLY A 193 -4.54 1.75 13.56
CA GLY A 193 -4.85 2.72 14.61
C GLY A 193 -3.64 3.06 15.48
N GLU A 194 -3.90 3.39 16.74
CA GLU A 194 -2.86 3.70 17.72
C GLU A 194 -1.89 2.52 17.89
N GLY A 195 -0.63 2.80 18.18
CA GLY A 195 0.42 1.79 18.32
C GLY A 195 1.02 1.28 16.99
N ALA A 196 0.56 1.73 15.81
CA ALA A 196 1.19 1.38 14.54
C ALA A 196 2.56 2.03 14.37
N VAL A 197 3.63 1.23 14.35
CA VAL A 197 5.01 1.68 14.10
C VAL A 197 5.37 1.34 12.65
N PRO A 198 5.63 2.33 11.78
CA PRO A 198 5.85 2.08 10.36
C PRO A 198 7.22 1.47 10.07
N VAL A 199 7.26 0.41 9.26
CA VAL A 199 8.48 -0.18 8.69
C VAL A 199 8.34 -0.27 7.17
N ALA A 200 9.02 0.62 6.47
CA ALA A 200 8.89 0.80 5.03
C ALA A 200 9.74 -0.18 4.22
N ALA A 201 9.08 -1.09 3.50
CA ALA A 201 9.75 -1.82 2.43
C ALA A 201 9.98 -0.88 1.23
N ARG A 202 11.25 -0.69 0.86
CA ARG A 202 11.67 0.17 -0.24
C ARG A 202 11.88 -0.64 -1.50
N MET A 203 11.29 -0.18 -2.60
CA MET A 203 11.51 -0.80 -3.89
C MET A 203 12.87 -0.37 -4.46
N PRO A 204 13.68 -1.30 -5.02
CA PRO A 204 14.95 -0.94 -5.64
C PRO A 204 14.79 0.10 -6.74
N ALA A 205 15.76 1.02 -6.87
CA ALA A 205 15.69 2.17 -7.78
C ALA A 205 15.39 1.80 -9.24
N ARG A 206 15.84 0.64 -9.70
CA ARG A 206 15.55 0.12 -11.06
C ARG A 206 14.04 -0.08 -11.34
N TYR A 207 13.22 -0.18 -10.30
CA TYR A 207 11.77 -0.33 -10.40
C TYR A 207 11.01 0.97 -10.08
N PHE A 208 11.72 2.11 -10.05
CA PHE A 208 11.12 3.42 -9.75
C PHE A 208 9.86 3.76 -10.58
N PRO A 209 9.79 3.48 -11.91
CA PRO A 209 8.57 3.74 -12.68
C PRO A 209 7.35 2.95 -12.17
N ILE A 210 7.57 1.72 -11.69
CA ILE A 210 6.52 0.89 -11.11
C ILE A 210 6.09 1.44 -9.75
N SER A 211 7.04 1.93 -8.95
CA SER A 211 6.76 2.56 -7.66
C SER A 211 5.85 3.78 -7.80
N ILE A 212 6.09 4.66 -8.78
CA ILE A 212 5.24 5.82 -9.04
C ILE A 212 3.78 5.39 -9.26
N ASN A 213 3.57 4.36 -10.08
CA ASN A 213 2.22 3.85 -10.33
C ASN A 213 1.52 3.36 -9.05
N TYR A 214 2.27 2.73 -8.15
CA TYR A 214 1.72 2.28 -6.86
C TYR A 214 1.37 3.45 -5.94
N TYR A 215 2.20 4.48 -5.85
CA TYR A 215 1.91 5.67 -5.07
C TYR A 215 0.65 6.37 -5.57
N ILE A 216 0.54 6.61 -6.89
CA ILE A 216 -0.65 7.19 -7.51
C ILE A 216 -1.91 6.38 -7.17
N ARG A 217 -1.85 5.06 -7.30
CA ARG A 217 -2.99 4.18 -6.96
C ARG A 217 -3.37 4.25 -5.49
N GLU A 218 -2.39 4.34 -4.61
CA GLU A 218 -2.64 4.42 -3.17
C GLU A 218 -3.27 5.75 -2.79
N ALA A 219 -2.87 6.88 -3.41
CA ALA A 219 -3.54 8.16 -3.21
C ALA A 219 -5.01 8.12 -3.64
N PHE A 220 -5.35 7.42 -4.73
CA PHE A 220 -6.75 7.18 -5.12
C PHE A 220 -7.49 6.32 -4.09
N ALA A 221 -6.87 5.25 -3.57
CA ALA A 221 -7.47 4.42 -2.53
C ALA A 221 -7.69 5.19 -1.22
N MET A 222 -6.78 6.10 -0.88
CA MET A 222 -6.93 7.01 0.27
C MET A 222 -8.05 8.02 0.04
N ALA A 223 -8.18 8.59 -1.17
CA ALA A 223 -9.29 9.48 -1.52
C ALA A 223 -10.64 8.77 -1.38
N GLU A 224 -10.76 7.55 -1.87
CA GLU A 224 -11.95 6.71 -1.72
C GLU A 224 -12.30 6.50 -0.24
N ALA A 225 -11.31 6.14 0.58
CA ALA A 225 -11.50 5.90 2.00
C ALA A 225 -11.92 7.17 2.78
N ILE A 226 -11.51 8.36 2.34
CA ILE A 226 -11.88 9.64 2.99
C ILE A 226 -13.29 10.07 2.58
N VAL A 227 -13.68 9.86 1.31
CA VAL A 227 -14.94 10.39 0.76
C VAL A 227 -16.12 9.46 1.04
N PHE A 228 -15.90 8.13 1.11
CA PHE A 228 -16.99 7.14 1.15
C PHE A 228 -17.03 6.29 2.42
N ARG A 229 -16.10 6.48 3.36
CA ARG A 229 -16.07 5.79 4.66
C ARG A 229 -15.94 6.77 5.82
#